data_d1765a3a79a8cf6a0c01e853df84af4b
#
_entry.id   d1765a3a79a8cf6a0c01e853df84af4b
#
_cell.length_a   1.000
_cell.length_b   1.000
_cell.length_c   1.000
_cell.angle_alpha   90.00
_cell.angle_beta   90.00
_cell.angle_gamma   90.00
#
_symmetry.space_group_name_H-M   'P 1'
#
loop_
_entity.id
_entity.type
_entity.pdbx_description
1 polymer ?
#
loop_
_entity_poly.entity_id
_entity_poly.type
_entity_poly.pdbx_seq_one_letter_code
_entity_poly.pdbx_strand_id
1 'polypeptide(L)'
;MIYRYPRYGQLYEASKQLRRTFSAQDFRDLQVLSQLAWFDEEFLKGDRDVRDLIRKGRNYTLEEQRLMGRKQREIMAKVLPVYKEFASRGQIEISATPYYHPILPLLCDSDIASVSHHGVPLPQRFRYPEDARHQLVKAREYMETTFGIAPVGLWPSEGSVSDEAMRIAADVGYQWFATDNGVLGRTLGSTAGAFETYRPYKWKSEGREMHCIFRDHYLSDLIGFEYSRMGAADAAQHFLDRIRENCGGRDAVVPIILDGENAWEYYEEGGREFLRQLYKRISDASDLQALSVSEALAQNGAHEIGHIFPGSWIGANFDVWIGAEEDNQAWNLLLRAREAYEAGKDNVSPAAKAMAFEEILIAQGSDWCWWYGPEHDSANRVEFDQLFRGHLANVYKSLELQPPEELSRTLLHLTVTDLHDKPTGRIKPTIDGMVSSYFEWLGSGNYRLEERSGAMHSQRNIIQSLSYGTDGQHLFLRLDFHELPVAASLELHLKTESVELEITSSRFCLERILEAAFPLRELGVQPGDPVRFQLSVWKEKLPVAAVPQQGWLEMDTNEPGDWPA
;
A
#
# COMPACT_ATOMS: atom_id res chain seq x y z
N MET A 1 14.83 -20.53 2.18
CA MET A 1 15.57 -20.32 0.91
C MET A 1 17.06 -20.58 1.04
N ILE A 2 17.77 -19.90 1.92
CA ILE A 2 19.23 -19.99 2.09
C ILE A 2 19.70 -21.45 2.32
N TYR A 3 18.98 -22.19 3.14
CA TYR A 3 19.32 -23.60 3.44
C TYR A 3 18.74 -24.61 2.44
N ARG A 4 17.64 -24.26 1.77
CA ARG A 4 16.99 -25.14 0.79
C ARG A 4 17.75 -25.21 -0.54
N TYR A 5 18.34 -24.08 -0.95
CA TYR A 5 19.09 -23.95 -2.20
C TYR A 5 20.55 -23.56 -1.93
N PRO A 6 21.49 -24.54 -1.95
CA PRO A 6 22.90 -24.28 -1.59
C PRO A 6 23.54 -23.14 -2.40
N ARG A 7 23.20 -23.02 -3.68
CA ARG A 7 23.71 -21.94 -4.53
C ARG A 7 23.18 -20.56 -4.08
N TYR A 8 21.91 -20.49 -3.68
CA TYR A 8 21.33 -19.26 -3.14
C TYR A 8 22.05 -18.82 -1.85
N GLY A 9 22.29 -19.77 -0.95
CA GLY A 9 23.09 -19.54 0.26
C GLY A 9 24.50 -19.03 -0.03
N GLN A 10 25.20 -19.61 -1.03
CA GLN A 10 26.50 -19.14 -1.48
C GLN A 10 26.46 -17.69 -2.00
N LEU A 11 25.44 -17.33 -2.79
CA LEU A 11 25.26 -15.97 -3.31
C LEU A 11 24.94 -14.98 -2.18
N TYR A 12 24.12 -15.38 -1.23
CA TYR A 12 23.81 -14.58 -0.05
C TYR A 12 25.06 -14.31 0.81
N GLU A 13 25.86 -15.32 1.13
CA GLU A 13 27.11 -15.10 1.88
C GLU A 13 28.11 -14.25 1.09
N ALA A 14 28.10 -14.40 -0.23
CA ALA A 14 28.92 -13.56 -1.09
C ALA A 14 28.50 -12.09 -1.11
N SER A 15 27.21 -11.78 -0.99
CA SER A 15 26.71 -10.40 -0.96
C SER A 15 27.15 -9.60 0.26
N LYS A 16 27.51 -10.29 1.35
CA LYS A 16 28.05 -9.66 2.57
C LYS A 16 29.51 -9.17 2.40
N GLN A 17 30.18 -9.52 1.32
CA GLN A 17 31.59 -9.16 1.08
C GLN A 17 31.68 -7.85 0.31
N LEU A 18 32.20 -6.79 0.92
CA LEU A 18 32.27 -5.40 0.43
C LEU A 18 32.95 -5.17 -0.96
N ARG A 19 33.64 -6.16 -1.53
CA ARG A 19 34.39 -6.01 -2.81
C ARG A 19 34.05 -7.08 -3.86
N ARG A 20 32.97 -7.82 -3.71
CA ARG A 20 32.64 -8.87 -4.68
C ARG A 20 31.78 -8.30 -5.80
N THR A 21 32.20 -8.51 -7.03
CA THR A 21 31.38 -8.31 -8.22
C THR A 21 30.65 -9.60 -8.57
N PHE A 22 29.35 -9.50 -8.86
CA PHE A 22 28.55 -10.60 -9.35
C PHE A 22 28.59 -10.68 -10.87
N SER A 23 28.76 -11.89 -11.39
CA SER A 23 28.69 -12.14 -12.84
C SER A 23 27.23 -12.20 -13.31
N ALA A 24 27.00 -12.06 -14.62
CA ALA A 24 25.67 -12.28 -15.22
C ALA A 24 25.10 -13.68 -14.91
N GLN A 25 25.98 -14.69 -14.71
CA GLN A 25 25.57 -16.03 -14.31
C GLN A 25 25.11 -16.08 -12.85
N ASP A 26 25.78 -15.35 -11.95
CA ASP A 26 25.36 -15.24 -10.54
C ASP A 26 23.97 -14.61 -10.43
N PHE A 27 23.70 -13.53 -11.16
CA PHE A 27 22.38 -12.91 -11.21
C PHE A 27 21.31 -13.84 -11.80
N ARG A 28 21.63 -14.58 -12.86
CA ARG A 28 20.69 -15.55 -13.43
C ARG A 28 20.37 -16.67 -12.47
N ASP A 29 21.39 -17.22 -11.80
CA ASP A 29 21.17 -18.23 -10.77
C ASP A 29 20.30 -17.69 -9.63
N LEU A 30 20.56 -16.46 -9.18
CA LEU A 30 19.78 -15.79 -8.15
C LEU A 30 18.32 -15.63 -8.58
N GLN A 31 18.07 -15.09 -9.80
CA GLN A 31 16.72 -14.88 -10.31
C GLN A 31 15.93 -16.19 -10.43
N VAL A 32 16.55 -17.26 -10.97
CA VAL A 32 15.84 -18.54 -11.09
C VAL A 32 15.56 -19.14 -9.72
N LEU A 33 16.53 -19.17 -8.81
CA LEU A 33 16.36 -19.77 -7.49
C LEU A 33 15.38 -18.98 -6.61
N SER A 34 15.41 -17.64 -6.67
CA SER A 34 14.45 -16.82 -5.94
C SER A 34 13.02 -17.07 -6.38
N GLN A 35 12.80 -17.24 -7.67
CA GLN A 35 11.47 -17.50 -8.22
C GLN A 35 11.02 -18.96 -7.98
N LEU A 36 11.92 -19.95 -8.05
CA LEU A 36 11.59 -21.34 -7.71
C LEU A 36 11.12 -21.50 -6.27
N ALA A 37 11.55 -20.63 -5.36
CA ALA A 37 11.13 -20.68 -3.96
C ALA A 37 9.64 -20.37 -3.76
N TRP A 38 9.00 -19.66 -4.70
CA TRP A 38 7.57 -19.32 -4.66
C TRP A 38 6.67 -20.36 -5.33
N PHE A 39 7.25 -21.41 -5.92
CA PHE A 39 6.44 -22.51 -6.43
C PHE A 39 5.89 -23.34 -5.28
N ASP A 40 4.60 -23.66 -5.32
CA ASP A 40 3.98 -24.57 -4.36
C ASP A 40 4.63 -25.98 -4.42
N GLU A 41 4.67 -26.67 -3.30
CA GLU A 41 5.29 -27.99 -3.15
C GLU A 41 4.73 -29.04 -4.11
N GLU A 42 3.46 -28.92 -4.52
CA GLU A 42 2.86 -29.79 -5.53
C GLU A 42 3.63 -29.72 -6.85
N PHE A 43 3.99 -28.50 -7.29
CA PHE A 43 4.75 -28.29 -8.50
C PHE A 43 6.23 -28.58 -8.34
N LEU A 44 6.79 -28.24 -7.16
CA LEU A 44 8.20 -28.55 -6.86
C LEU A 44 8.46 -30.07 -6.88
N LYS A 45 7.50 -30.89 -6.46
CA LYS A 45 7.57 -32.36 -6.42
C LYS A 45 6.98 -33.04 -7.65
N GLY A 46 5.90 -32.48 -8.23
CA GLY A 46 5.08 -33.11 -9.26
C GLY A 46 5.45 -32.71 -10.69
N ASP A 47 5.76 -31.42 -10.96
CA ASP A 47 6.10 -30.96 -12.29
C ASP A 47 7.53 -31.36 -12.68
N ARG A 48 7.67 -32.01 -13.83
CA ARG A 48 8.96 -32.52 -14.32
C ARG A 48 9.98 -31.39 -14.56
N ASP A 49 9.54 -30.35 -15.24
CA ASP A 49 10.43 -29.25 -15.64
C ASP A 49 10.91 -28.47 -14.42
N VAL A 50 9.99 -28.20 -13.48
CA VAL A 50 10.31 -27.52 -12.21
C VAL A 50 11.29 -28.36 -11.37
N ARG A 51 11.05 -29.68 -11.27
CA ARG A 51 11.96 -30.59 -10.58
C ARG A 51 13.35 -30.63 -11.20
N ASP A 52 13.44 -30.60 -12.53
CA ASP A 52 14.71 -30.64 -13.24
C ASP A 52 15.52 -29.34 -13.00
N LEU A 53 14.85 -28.19 -12.95
CA LEU A 53 15.47 -26.92 -12.54
C LEU A 53 16.02 -26.98 -11.11
N ILE A 54 15.23 -27.50 -10.16
CA ILE A 54 15.67 -27.67 -8.76
C ILE A 54 16.88 -28.60 -8.68
N ARG A 55 16.85 -29.74 -9.37
CA ARG A 55 17.94 -30.72 -9.37
C ARG A 55 19.23 -30.12 -9.93
N LYS A 56 19.14 -29.30 -10.97
CA LYS A 56 20.28 -28.60 -11.55
C LYS A 56 20.92 -27.61 -10.55
N GLY A 57 20.14 -26.80 -9.88
CA GLY A 57 20.50 -25.99 -8.73
C GLY A 57 21.45 -24.82 -8.97
N ARG A 58 22.09 -24.69 -10.15
CA ARG A 58 23.03 -23.62 -10.53
C ARG A 58 23.36 -23.63 -12.01
N ASN A 59 24.03 -22.59 -12.50
CA ASN A 59 24.49 -22.43 -13.89
C ASN A 59 23.32 -22.52 -14.88
N TYR A 60 22.22 -21.87 -14.57
CA TYR A 60 21.05 -21.84 -15.43
C TYR A 60 21.35 -21.12 -16.74
N THR A 61 20.80 -21.65 -17.83
CA THR A 61 20.83 -21.02 -19.14
C THR A 61 19.70 -19.98 -19.26
N LEU A 62 19.76 -19.13 -20.28
CA LEU A 62 18.65 -18.22 -20.60
C LEU A 62 17.35 -18.96 -20.96
N GLU A 63 17.49 -20.14 -21.59
CA GLU A 63 16.33 -20.97 -21.94
C GLU A 63 15.66 -21.54 -20.69
N GLU A 64 16.44 -21.99 -19.72
CA GLU A 64 15.93 -22.49 -18.43
C GLU A 64 15.28 -21.36 -17.60
N GLN A 65 15.86 -20.17 -17.61
CA GLN A 65 15.22 -19.00 -17.01
C GLN A 65 13.86 -18.67 -17.68
N ARG A 66 13.81 -18.72 -19.01
CA ARG A 66 12.55 -18.56 -19.75
C ARG A 66 11.57 -19.69 -19.48
N LEU A 67 12.04 -20.93 -19.37
CA LEU A 67 11.22 -22.08 -19.00
C LEU A 67 10.57 -21.87 -17.63
N MET A 68 11.34 -21.48 -16.62
CA MET A 68 10.84 -21.15 -15.30
C MET A 68 9.73 -20.09 -15.37
N GLY A 69 9.95 -18.98 -16.07
CA GLY A 69 8.93 -17.92 -16.23
C GLY A 69 7.69 -18.37 -17.02
N ARG A 70 7.81 -19.33 -17.96
CA ARG A 70 6.62 -19.95 -18.60
C ARG A 70 5.85 -20.80 -17.60
N LYS A 71 6.55 -21.60 -16.78
CA LYS A 71 5.92 -22.45 -15.76
C LYS A 71 5.19 -21.63 -14.69
N GLN A 72 5.75 -20.50 -14.26
CA GLN A 72 5.03 -19.58 -13.37
C GLN A 72 3.70 -19.14 -13.98
N ARG A 73 3.71 -18.64 -15.21
CA ARG A 73 2.47 -18.21 -15.89
C ARG A 73 1.47 -19.34 -16.10
N GLU A 74 1.96 -20.55 -16.44
CA GLU A 74 1.11 -21.75 -16.59
C GLU A 74 0.40 -22.09 -15.28
N ILE A 75 1.11 -22.04 -14.16
CA ILE A 75 0.56 -22.35 -12.83
C ILE A 75 -0.40 -21.26 -12.39
N MET A 76 -0.01 -19.98 -12.50
CA MET A 76 -0.88 -18.86 -12.17
C MET A 76 -2.19 -18.88 -12.96
N ALA A 77 -2.14 -19.26 -14.23
CA ALA A 77 -3.32 -19.36 -15.08
C ALA A 77 -4.32 -20.44 -14.63
N LYS A 78 -3.93 -21.37 -13.75
CA LYS A 78 -4.82 -22.42 -13.19
C LYS A 78 -5.63 -21.94 -12.00
N VAL A 79 -5.24 -20.85 -11.33
CA VAL A 79 -5.86 -20.42 -10.06
C VAL A 79 -7.34 -20.09 -10.24
N LEU A 80 -7.67 -19.13 -11.09
CA LEU A 80 -9.06 -18.71 -11.30
C LEU A 80 -9.97 -19.87 -11.85
N PRO A 81 -9.53 -20.68 -12.82
CA PRO A 81 -10.31 -21.85 -13.24
C PRO A 81 -10.62 -22.84 -12.13
N VAL A 82 -9.70 -23.09 -11.20
CA VAL A 82 -9.93 -23.98 -10.05
C VAL A 82 -11.02 -23.41 -9.13
N TYR A 83 -10.93 -22.14 -8.76
CA TYR A 83 -11.98 -21.49 -7.96
C TYR A 83 -13.36 -21.58 -8.66
N LYS A 84 -13.41 -21.30 -9.96
CA LYS A 84 -14.64 -21.37 -10.75
C LYS A 84 -15.23 -22.79 -10.77
N GLU A 85 -14.39 -23.80 -10.92
CA GLU A 85 -14.80 -25.20 -10.90
C GLU A 85 -15.41 -25.59 -9.56
N PHE A 86 -14.72 -25.28 -8.45
CA PHE A 86 -15.19 -25.66 -7.13
C PHE A 86 -16.45 -24.87 -6.70
N ALA A 87 -16.54 -23.59 -7.09
CA ALA A 87 -17.76 -22.81 -6.90
C ALA A 87 -18.96 -23.38 -7.69
N SER A 88 -18.74 -23.79 -8.95
CA SER A 88 -19.81 -24.37 -9.78
C SER A 88 -20.32 -25.72 -9.24
N ARG A 89 -19.51 -26.45 -8.49
CA ARG A 89 -19.90 -27.69 -7.80
C ARG A 89 -20.61 -27.42 -6.46
N GLY A 90 -20.69 -26.17 -6.01
CA GLY A 90 -21.20 -25.82 -4.68
C GLY A 90 -20.28 -26.25 -3.53
N GLN A 91 -19.02 -26.57 -3.80
CA GLN A 91 -18.06 -27.02 -2.79
C GLN A 91 -17.45 -25.84 -2.03
N ILE A 92 -17.39 -24.67 -2.65
CA ILE A 92 -16.98 -23.40 -2.05
C ILE A 92 -18.02 -22.32 -2.39
N GLU A 93 -18.15 -21.34 -1.52
CA GLU A 93 -18.85 -20.09 -1.77
C GLU A 93 -17.81 -18.99 -1.95
N ILE A 94 -17.96 -18.17 -3.00
CA ILE A 94 -17.09 -17.04 -3.26
C ILE A 94 -17.75 -15.79 -2.70
N SER A 95 -17.10 -15.15 -1.74
CA SER A 95 -17.44 -13.81 -1.25
C SER A 95 -16.58 -12.76 -1.93
N ALA A 96 -16.96 -11.49 -1.82
CA ALA A 96 -16.20 -10.37 -2.34
C ALA A 96 -15.68 -9.47 -1.22
N THR A 97 -14.64 -8.70 -1.55
CA THR A 97 -14.22 -7.50 -0.84
C THR A 97 -14.45 -6.28 -1.74
N PRO A 98 -14.53 -5.04 -1.25
CA PRO A 98 -14.60 -3.85 -2.10
C PRO A 98 -13.42 -3.79 -3.08
N TYR A 99 -13.64 -3.27 -4.30
CA TYR A 99 -12.76 -3.50 -5.45
C TYR A 99 -11.29 -3.09 -5.23
N TYR A 100 -11.04 -1.87 -4.75
CA TYR A 100 -9.70 -1.38 -4.40
C TYR A 100 -9.43 -1.44 -2.89
N HIS A 101 -10.18 -2.25 -2.17
CA HIS A 101 -10.00 -2.48 -0.73
C HIS A 101 -10.09 -1.22 0.15
N PRO A 102 -11.03 -0.29 -0.06
CA PRO A 102 -11.17 0.88 0.79
C PRO A 102 -11.85 0.54 2.11
N ILE A 103 -11.58 1.32 3.15
CA ILE A 103 -12.34 1.29 4.41
C ILE A 103 -13.69 1.98 4.17
N LEU A 104 -14.72 1.20 3.82
CA LEU A 104 -16.02 1.72 3.41
C LEU A 104 -16.64 2.73 4.39
N PRO A 105 -16.61 2.50 5.72
CA PRO A 105 -17.12 3.47 6.68
C PRO A 105 -16.50 4.86 6.54
N LEU A 106 -15.19 4.94 6.28
CA LEU A 106 -14.47 6.21 6.14
C LEU A 106 -14.80 6.91 4.82
N LEU A 107 -15.14 6.17 3.75
CA LEU A 107 -15.65 6.77 2.51
C LEU A 107 -17.06 7.35 2.69
N CYS A 108 -17.91 6.65 3.45
CA CYS A 108 -19.24 7.12 3.76
C CYS A 108 -19.20 8.40 4.59
N ASP A 109 -18.37 8.42 5.63
CA ASP A 109 -18.16 9.57 6.49
C ASP A 109 -16.91 9.37 7.37
N SER A 110 -15.83 10.08 7.11
CA SER A 110 -14.59 9.93 7.89
C SER A 110 -14.75 10.30 9.37
N ASP A 111 -15.72 11.17 9.73
CA ASP A 111 -15.99 11.53 11.11
C ASP A 111 -16.51 10.33 11.95
N ILE A 112 -16.93 9.24 11.32
CA ILE A 112 -17.37 8.01 12.00
C ILE A 112 -16.27 7.43 12.89
N ALA A 113 -15.00 7.69 12.58
CA ALA A 113 -13.88 7.23 13.39
C ALA A 113 -13.93 7.76 14.83
N SER A 114 -14.49 8.95 15.04
CA SER A 114 -14.67 9.51 16.38
C SER A 114 -15.66 8.74 17.26
N VAL A 115 -16.52 7.92 16.65
CA VAL A 115 -17.46 7.04 17.38
C VAL A 115 -16.73 5.83 17.95
N SER A 116 -15.81 5.26 17.17
CA SER A 116 -15.03 4.11 17.60
C SER A 116 -13.86 4.49 18.53
N HIS A 117 -13.24 5.66 18.29
CA HIS A 117 -12.18 6.20 19.12
C HIS A 117 -12.46 7.69 19.44
N HIS A 118 -13.02 7.94 20.63
CA HIS A 118 -13.35 9.29 21.03
C HIS A 118 -12.11 10.17 21.19
N GLY A 119 -12.08 11.31 20.49
CA GLY A 119 -10.98 12.27 20.55
C GLY A 119 -9.81 11.96 19.61
N VAL A 120 -9.93 10.97 18.71
CA VAL A 120 -8.93 10.75 17.66
C VAL A 120 -8.80 12.02 16.81
N PRO A 121 -7.58 12.47 16.46
CA PRO A 121 -7.39 13.58 15.52
C PRO A 121 -7.94 13.19 14.14
N LEU A 122 -8.77 14.05 13.54
CA LEU A 122 -9.37 13.77 12.24
C LEU A 122 -8.89 14.77 11.18
N PRO A 123 -8.80 14.35 9.91
CA PRO A 123 -8.60 15.23 8.76
C PRO A 123 -9.84 16.08 8.51
N GLN A 124 -9.82 16.89 7.44
CA GLN A 124 -11.04 17.46 6.91
C GLN A 124 -12.01 16.33 6.52
N ARG A 125 -13.30 16.51 6.86
CA ARG A 125 -14.32 15.47 6.68
C ARG A 125 -14.43 15.03 5.23
N PHE A 126 -14.13 13.76 4.96
CA PHE A 126 -14.39 13.10 3.69
C PHE A 126 -15.76 12.42 3.75
N ARG A 127 -16.66 12.71 2.80
CA ARG A 127 -18.00 12.14 2.78
C ARG A 127 -18.51 11.95 1.37
N TYR A 128 -18.24 10.76 0.80
CA TYR A 128 -18.67 10.37 -0.55
C TYR A 128 -19.20 8.92 -0.54
N PRO A 129 -20.41 8.67 0.04
CA PRO A 129 -20.99 7.32 0.10
C PRO A 129 -21.25 6.73 -1.29
N GLU A 130 -21.39 7.55 -2.32
CA GLU A 130 -21.46 7.09 -3.71
C GLU A 130 -20.17 6.40 -4.17
N ASP A 131 -19.01 6.79 -3.68
CA ASP A 131 -17.74 6.13 -4.00
C ASP A 131 -17.70 4.73 -3.38
N ALA A 132 -18.17 4.58 -2.15
CA ALA A 132 -18.33 3.27 -1.51
C ALA A 132 -19.26 2.36 -2.34
N ARG A 133 -20.35 2.89 -2.88
CA ARG A 133 -21.24 2.16 -3.80
C ARG A 133 -20.51 1.73 -5.07
N HIS A 134 -19.72 2.62 -5.68
CA HIS A 134 -18.95 2.28 -6.89
C HIS A 134 -17.94 1.16 -6.64
N GLN A 135 -17.24 1.19 -5.51
CA GLN A 135 -16.31 0.13 -5.10
C GLN A 135 -17.02 -1.24 -4.97
N LEU A 136 -18.19 -1.25 -4.35
CA LEU A 136 -18.97 -2.48 -4.16
C LEU A 136 -19.58 -3.02 -5.47
N VAL A 137 -20.15 -2.14 -6.31
CA VAL A 137 -20.70 -2.51 -7.62
C VAL A 137 -19.60 -3.08 -8.51
N LYS A 138 -18.48 -2.37 -8.60
CA LYS A 138 -17.32 -2.79 -9.41
C LYS A 138 -16.76 -4.15 -8.95
N ALA A 139 -16.66 -4.38 -7.65
CA ALA A 139 -16.25 -5.67 -7.10
C ALA A 139 -17.21 -6.79 -7.51
N ARG A 140 -18.51 -6.58 -7.35
CA ARG A 140 -19.52 -7.58 -7.67
C ARG A 140 -19.55 -7.93 -9.15
N GLU A 141 -19.50 -6.93 -10.03
CA GLU A 141 -19.45 -7.11 -11.49
C GLU A 141 -18.17 -7.81 -11.95
N TYR A 142 -17.03 -7.45 -11.37
CA TYR A 142 -15.75 -8.12 -11.66
C TYR A 142 -15.77 -9.59 -11.27
N MET A 143 -16.28 -9.91 -10.08
CA MET A 143 -16.40 -11.29 -9.60
C MET A 143 -17.38 -12.09 -10.45
N GLU A 144 -18.53 -11.51 -10.80
CA GLU A 144 -19.51 -12.16 -11.70
C GLU A 144 -18.90 -12.43 -13.08
N THR A 145 -18.18 -11.47 -13.64
CA THR A 145 -17.50 -11.64 -14.94
C THR A 145 -16.43 -12.73 -14.86
N THR A 146 -15.67 -12.77 -13.76
CA THR A 146 -14.55 -13.71 -13.59
C THR A 146 -15.02 -15.12 -13.30
N PHE A 147 -15.99 -15.31 -12.41
CA PHE A 147 -16.41 -16.61 -11.91
C PHE A 147 -17.76 -17.09 -12.48
N GLY A 148 -18.53 -16.20 -13.11
CA GLY A 148 -19.86 -16.50 -13.66
C GLY A 148 -20.96 -16.55 -12.59
N ILE A 149 -20.68 -16.14 -11.36
CA ILE A 149 -21.59 -16.10 -10.22
C ILE A 149 -21.40 -14.77 -9.51
N ALA A 150 -22.49 -14.00 -9.33
CA ALA A 150 -22.45 -12.80 -8.53
C ALA A 150 -22.34 -13.16 -7.05
N PRO A 151 -21.33 -12.66 -6.32
CA PRO A 151 -21.19 -12.94 -4.89
C PRO A 151 -22.36 -12.37 -4.11
N VAL A 152 -22.85 -13.13 -3.14
CA VAL A 152 -23.88 -12.69 -2.19
C VAL A 152 -23.30 -12.33 -0.84
N GLY A 153 -22.07 -12.71 -0.58
CA GLY A 153 -21.33 -12.47 0.66
C GLY A 153 -20.29 -11.36 0.50
N LEU A 154 -20.13 -10.58 1.55
CA LEU A 154 -19.16 -9.52 1.65
C LEU A 154 -18.25 -9.71 2.86
N TRP A 155 -16.94 -9.81 2.63
CA TRP A 155 -15.94 -9.46 3.61
C TRP A 155 -15.52 -8.01 3.36
N PRO A 156 -16.03 -7.02 4.11
CA PRO A 156 -15.58 -5.64 3.94
C PRO A 156 -14.07 -5.55 4.19
N SER A 157 -13.40 -4.64 3.52
CA SER A 157 -11.96 -4.42 3.71
C SER A 157 -11.64 -4.31 5.20
N GLU A 158 -10.70 -5.12 5.70
CA GLU A 158 -10.30 -5.16 7.10
C GLU A 158 -11.46 -5.47 8.07
N GLY A 159 -12.50 -6.15 7.61
CA GLY A 159 -13.69 -6.38 8.40
C GLY A 159 -14.40 -5.09 8.82
N SER A 160 -14.15 -3.97 8.13
CA SER A 160 -14.65 -2.65 8.51
C SER A 160 -16.11 -2.45 8.18
N VAL A 161 -16.91 -2.10 9.18
CA VAL A 161 -18.37 -1.96 9.07
C VAL A 161 -18.88 -0.66 9.68
N SER A 162 -20.01 -0.20 9.17
CA SER A 162 -20.90 0.79 9.78
C SER A 162 -22.30 0.62 9.21
N ASP A 163 -23.31 1.16 9.87
CA ASP A 163 -24.69 1.04 9.38
C ASP A 163 -24.86 1.62 7.97
N GLU A 164 -24.25 2.77 7.67
CA GLU A 164 -24.33 3.40 6.34
C GLU A 164 -23.67 2.53 5.27
N ALA A 165 -22.46 2.03 5.53
CA ALA A 165 -21.75 1.18 4.58
C ALA A 165 -22.52 -0.13 4.31
N MET A 166 -23.10 -0.75 5.34
CA MET A 166 -23.87 -1.98 5.19
C MET A 166 -25.22 -1.75 4.48
N ARG A 167 -25.87 -0.58 4.64
CA ARG A 167 -27.05 -0.23 3.83
C ARG A 167 -26.71 -0.16 2.34
N ILE A 168 -25.57 0.45 2.00
CA ILE A 168 -25.10 0.50 0.62
C ILE A 168 -24.82 -0.91 0.08
N ALA A 169 -24.18 -1.76 0.88
CA ALA A 169 -23.91 -3.16 0.50
C ALA A 169 -25.22 -3.94 0.24
N ALA A 170 -26.23 -3.79 1.10
CA ALA A 170 -27.53 -4.39 0.90
C ALA A 170 -28.21 -3.88 -0.38
N ASP A 171 -28.13 -2.58 -0.67
CA ASP A 171 -28.67 -1.98 -1.91
C ASP A 171 -27.96 -2.46 -3.18
N VAL A 172 -26.68 -2.83 -3.10
CA VAL A 172 -25.91 -3.43 -4.20
C VAL A 172 -26.26 -4.90 -4.41
N GLY A 173 -26.88 -5.55 -3.41
CA GLY A 173 -27.39 -6.92 -3.50
C GLY A 173 -26.58 -7.97 -2.75
N TYR A 174 -25.72 -7.56 -1.82
CA TYR A 174 -25.12 -8.47 -0.87
C TYR A 174 -26.18 -8.92 0.16
N GLN A 175 -26.12 -10.18 0.58
CA GLN A 175 -27.10 -10.79 1.47
C GLN A 175 -26.55 -11.04 2.87
N TRP A 176 -25.23 -11.20 2.97
CA TRP A 176 -24.53 -11.32 4.23
C TRP A 176 -23.19 -10.59 4.21
N PHE A 177 -22.73 -10.21 5.39
CA PHE A 177 -21.39 -9.70 5.62
C PHE A 177 -20.76 -10.36 6.85
N ALA A 178 -19.45 -10.29 6.94
CA ALA A 178 -18.71 -10.73 8.11
C ALA A 178 -17.84 -9.61 8.67
N THR A 179 -17.63 -9.63 10.00
CA THR A 179 -16.69 -8.75 10.71
C THR A 179 -16.14 -9.47 11.94
N ASP A 180 -15.53 -8.77 12.88
CA ASP A 180 -14.87 -9.37 14.04
C ASP A 180 -15.74 -9.38 15.30
N ASN A 181 -15.47 -10.32 16.22
CA ASN A 181 -16.19 -10.40 17.49
C ASN A 181 -15.90 -9.19 18.43
N GLY A 182 -14.81 -8.47 18.23
CA GLY A 182 -14.58 -7.18 18.88
C GLY A 182 -15.65 -6.14 18.53
N VAL A 183 -16.05 -6.09 17.25
CA VAL A 183 -17.15 -5.24 16.77
C VAL A 183 -18.49 -5.71 17.37
N LEU A 184 -18.72 -7.04 17.44
CA LEU A 184 -19.91 -7.58 18.11
C LEU A 184 -20.00 -7.14 19.56
N GLY A 185 -18.89 -7.24 20.31
CA GLY A 185 -18.84 -6.82 21.70
C GLY A 185 -19.22 -5.34 21.88
N ARG A 186 -18.70 -4.47 21.02
CA ARG A 186 -19.07 -3.04 21.02
C ARG A 186 -20.54 -2.83 20.63
N THR A 187 -21.04 -3.61 19.69
CA THR A 187 -22.45 -3.58 19.25
C THR A 187 -23.40 -3.96 20.39
N LEU A 188 -23.07 -4.98 21.17
CA LEU A 188 -23.88 -5.46 22.30
C LEU A 188 -23.64 -4.67 23.59
N GLY A 189 -22.64 -3.79 23.63
CA GLY A 189 -22.24 -3.06 24.85
C GLY A 189 -21.61 -3.95 25.92
N SER A 190 -21.04 -5.09 25.54
CA SER A 190 -20.40 -6.05 26.42
C SER A 190 -19.29 -6.82 25.69
N THR A 191 -18.45 -7.56 26.41
CA THR A 191 -17.50 -8.47 25.75
C THR A 191 -18.26 -9.62 25.10
N ALA A 192 -18.08 -9.84 23.80
CA ALA A 192 -18.63 -10.98 23.09
C ALA A 192 -17.77 -12.22 23.35
N GLY A 193 -18.32 -13.19 24.05
CA GLY A 193 -17.73 -14.52 24.23
C GLY A 193 -18.14 -15.49 23.12
N ALA A 194 -17.74 -16.77 23.24
CA ALA A 194 -18.13 -17.81 22.30
C ALA A 194 -19.66 -17.96 22.16
N PHE A 195 -20.40 -17.68 23.21
CA PHE A 195 -21.86 -17.79 23.19
C PHE A 195 -22.52 -16.76 22.29
N GLU A 196 -22.02 -15.52 22.28
CA GLU A 196 -22.51 -14.46 21.41
C GLU A 196 -21.91 -14.60 19.99
N THR A 197 -20.63 -14.92 19.89
CA THR A 197 -19.91 -15.02 18.60
C THR A 197 -20.45 -16.14 17.71
N TYR A 198 -20.82 -17.28 18.30
CA TYR A 198 -21.20 -18.50 17.55
C TYR A 198 -22.67 -18.55 17.16
N ARG A 199 -23.27 -17.39 16.93
CA ARG A 199 -24.65 -17.24 16.47
C ARG A 199 -24.68 -16.42 15.18
N PRO A 200 -25.47 -16.84 14.19
CA PRO A 200 -25.82 -15.95 13.10
C PRO A 200 -26.65 -14.76 13.60
N TYR A 201 -26.42 -13.60 13.02
CA TYR A 201 -27.21 -12.42 13.28
C TYR A 201 -27.92 -11.93 12.03
N LYS A 202 -29.01 -11.21 12.24
CA LYS A 202 -29.73 -10.47 11.23
C LYS A 202 -29.68 -8.98 11.60
N TRP A 203 -28.83 -8.25 10.90
CA TRP A 203 -28.74 -6.81 11.03
C TRP A 203 -29.90 -6.15 10.27
N LYS A 204 -30.53 -5.15 10.89
CA LYS A 204 -31.61 -4.35 10.30
C LYS A 204 -31.37 -2.87 10.56
N SER A 205 -31.40 -2.06 9.51
CA SER A 205 -31.27 -0.61 9.62
C SER A 205 -32.01 0.07 8.47
N GLU A 206 -32.88 1.04 8.79
CA GLU A 206 -33.61 1.89 7.82
C GLU A 206 -34.26 1.09 6.66
N GLY A 207 -34.94 0.00 6.99
CA GLY A 207 -35.64 -0.84 6.03
C GLY A 207 -34.76 -1.75 5.17
N ARG A 208 -33.48 -1.87 5.47
CA ARG A 208 -32.55 -2.84 4.90
C ARG A 208 -32.22 -3.91 5.93
N GLU A 209 -31.98 -5.12 5.45
CA GLU A 209 -31.53 -6.21 6.28
C GLU A 209 -30.47 -7.06 5.58
N MET A 210 -29.51 -7.55 6.33
CA MET A 210 -28.50 -8.52 5.90
C MET A 210 -28.24 -9.50 7.04
N HIS A 211 -27.80 -10.71 6.70
CA HIS A 211 -27.21 -11.56 7.72
C HIS A 211 -25.79 -11.09 8.03
N CYS A 212 -25.33 -11.32 9.26
CA CYS A 212 -23.95 -11.13 9.60
C CYS A 212 -23.43 -12.22 10.54
N ILE A 213 -22.15 -12.51 10.39
CA ILE A 213 -21.39 -13.43 11.23
C ILE A 213 -20.14 -12.71 11.75
N PHE A 214 -19.68 -13.15 12.91
CA PHE A 214 -18.57 -12.51 13.60
C PHE A 214 -17.43 -13.49 13.76
N ARG A 215 -16.26 -13.12 13.20
CA ARG A 215 -15.02 -13.88 13.29
C ARG A 215 -14.72 -14.24 14.74
N ASP A 216 -14.43 -15.51 15.01
CA ASP A 216 -13.75 -15.87 16.24
C ASP A 216 -12.28 -15.45 16.14
N HIS A 217 -11.94 -14.37 16.81
CA HIS A 217 -10.59 -13.81 16.80
C HIS A 217 -9.56 -14.85 17.28
N TYR A 218 -9.81 -15.46 18.43
CA TYR A 218 -8.86 -16.40 19.03
C TYR A 218 -8.62 -17.65 18.18
N LEU A 219 -9.68 -18.31 17.74
CA LEU A 219 -9.55 -19.53 16.92
C LEU A 219 -8.91 -19.24 15.55
N SER A 220 -9.24 -18.12 14.95
CA SER A 220 -8.64 -17.72 13.68
C SER A 220 -7.15 -17.41 13.85
N ASP A 221 -6.76 -16.73 14.93
CA ASP A 221 -5.37 -16.38 15.22
C ASP A 221 -4.51 -17.59 15.59
N LEU A 222 -5.08 -18.64 16.19
CA LEU A 222 -4.37 -19.91 16.37
C LEU A 222 -3.86 -20.46 15.03
N ILE A 223 -4.69 -20.41 13.99
CA ILE A 223 -4.27 -20.82 12.64
C ILE A 223 -3.27 -19.83 12.07
N GLY A 224 -3.53 -18.53 12.15
CA GLY A 224 -2.71 -17.50 11.54
C GLY A 224 -1.30 -17.41 12.13
N PHE A 225 -1.14 -17.59 13.45
CA PHE A 225 0.10 -17.20 14.13
C PHE A 225 0.72 -18.29 15.03
N GLU A 226 -0.02 -19.30 15.47
CA GLU A 226 0.47 -20.26 16.46
C GLU A 226 0.73 -21.66 15.88
N TYR A 227 -0.17 -22.21 15.10
CA TYR A 227 -0.08 -23.60 14.65
C TYR A 227 1.03 -23.90 13.65
N SER A 228 1.58 -22.88 13.02
CA SER A 228 2.78 -23.04 12.17
C SER A 228 4.00 -23.63 12.92
N ARG A 229 3.99 -23.55 14.26
CA ARG A 229 5.06 -24.05 15.16
C ARG A 229 4.72 -25.42 15.76
N MET A 230 3.59 -26.00 15.43
CA MET A 230 3.11 -27.28 15.95
C MET A 230 3.15 -28.36 14.87
N GLY A 231 3.19 -29.64 15.30
CA GLY A 231 2.95 -30.75 14.38
C GLY A 231 1.54 -30.68 13.79
N ALA A 232 1.39 -30.89 12.48
CA ALA A 232 0.14 -30.73 11.76
C ALA A 232 -1.04 -31.51 12.36
N ALA A 233 -0.80 -32.75 12.79
CA ALA A 233 -1.82 -33.61 13.41
C ALA A 233 -2.24 -33.11 14.79
N ASP A 234 -1.30 -32.61 15.59
CA ASP A 234 -1.54 -32.10 16.94
C ASP A 234 -2.27 -30.76 16.88
N ALA A 235 -1.85 -29.87 15.96
CA ALA A 235 -2.50 -28.59 15.71
C ALA A 235 -3.97 -28.78 15.28
N ALA A 236 -4.23 -29.69 14.33
CA ALA A 236 -5.59 -29.99 13.88
C ALA A 236 -6.45 -30.58 15.02
N GLN A 237 -5.88 -31.46 15.84
CA GLN A 237 -6.61 -32.01 16.98
C GLN A 237 -6.91 -30.94 18.03
N HIS A 238 -5.92 -30.15 18.43
CA HIS A 238 -6.07 -29.06 19.37
C HIS A 238 -7.16 -28.06 18.91
N PHE A 239 -7.16 -27.72 17.63
CA PHE A 239 -8.17 -26.80 17.08
C PHE A 239 -9.61 -27.32 17.26
N LEU A 240 -9.85 -28.60 16.94
CA LEU A 240 -11.17 -29.19 17.11
C LEU A 240 -11.56 -29.30 18.58
N ASP A 241 -10.62 -29.60 19.47
CA ASP A 241 -10.89 -29.66 20.91
C ASP A 241 -11.24 -28.25 21.43
N ARG A 242 -10.58 -27.18 20.98
CA ARG A 242 -10.98 -25.81 21.33
C ARG A 242 -12.38 -25.44 20.83
N ILE A 243 -12.74 -25.82 19.59
CA ILE A 243 -14.10 -25.61 19.07
C ILE A 243 -15.11 -26.30 20.00
N ARG A 244 -14.92 -27.59 20.36
CA ARG A 244 -15.81 -28.34 21.22
C ARG A 244 -15.95 -27.74 22.62
N GLU A 245 -14.84 -27.34 23.20
CA GLU A 245 -14.85 -26.68 24.51
C GLU A 245 -15.60 -25.35 24.48
N ASN A 246 -15.35 -24.50 23.46
CA ASN A 246 -16.04 -23.24 23.32
C ASN A 246 -17.53 -23.38 23.05
N CYS A 247 -17.93 -24.42 22.30
CA CYS A 247 -19.35 -24.72 22.07
C CYS A 247 -20.04 -25.25 23.31
N GLY A 248 -19.34 -25.97 24.21
CA GLY A 248 -19.89 -26.52 25.43
C GLY A 248 -21.08 -27.46 25.21
N GLY A 249 -21.08 -28.25 24.13
CA GLY A 249 -22.12 -29.17 23.74
C GLY A 249 -23.39 -28.53 23.17
N ARG A 250 -23.35 -27.28 22.76
CA ARG A 250 -24.46 -26.55 22.12
C ARG A 250 -24.33 -26.60 20.61
N ASP A 251 -25.46 -26.55 19.90
CA ASP A 251 -25.47 -26.25 18.48
C ASP A 251 -24.97 -24.80 18.26
N ALA A 252 -23.99 -24.63 17.38
CA ALA A 252 -23.32 -23.37 17.18
C ALA A 252 -22.76 -23.24 15.75
N VAL A 253 -22.71 -22.04 15.23
CA VAL A 253 -21.99 -21.69 14.00
C VAL A 253 -20.70 -21.03 14.42
N VAL A 254 -19.55 -21.64 14.11
CA VAL A 254 -18.23 -21.16 14.49
C VAL A 254 -17.54 -20.52 13.29
N PRO A 255 -17.52 -19.20 13.17
CA PRO A 255 -16.90 -18.52 12.03
C PRO A 255 -15.38 -18.43 12.20
N ILE A 256 -14.67 -19.13 11.33
CA ILE A 256 -13.21 -19.07 11.23
C ILE A 256 -12.85 -18.24 10.00
N ILE A 257 -12.30 -17.07 10.22
CA ILE A 257 -12.00 -16.09 9.17
C ILE A 257 -10.58 -15.61 9.35
N LEU A 258 -9.76 -15.74 8.31
CA LEU A 258 -8.35 -15.37 8.30
C LEU A 258 -7.91 -14.98 6.89
N ASP A 259 -6.79 -14.25 6.81
CA ASP A 259 -6.12 -13.97 5.54
C ASP A 259 -5.57 -15.25 4.94
N GLY A 260 -5.87 -15.48 3.66
CA GLY A 260 -5.43 -16.69 2.97
C GLY A 260 -3.94 -16.70 2.66
N GLU A 261 -3.36 -15.54 2.39
CA GLU A 261 -1.95 -15.36 2.06
C GLU A 261 -1.04 -15.43 3.31
N ASN A 262 -1.41 -14.76 4.41
CA ASN A 262 -0.54 -14.62 5.58
C ASN A 262 -0.42 -15.91 6.40
N ALA A 263 -1.47 -16.72 6.47
CA ALA A 263 -1.50 -17.92 7.30
C ALA A 263 -0.47 -18.97 6.88
N TRP A 264 -0.16 -19.09 5.59
CA TRP A 264 0.53 -20.26 5.03
C TRP A 264 2.03 -20.07 4.83
N GLU A 265 2.54 -18.86 4.84
CA GLU A 265 3.97 -18.56 4.61
C GLU A 265 4.89 -19.19 5.65
N TYR A 266 4.45 -19.30 6.88
CA TYR A 266 5.21 -19.82 8.01
C TYR A 266 5.01 -21.32 8.25
N TYR A 267 4.04 -21.95 7.59
CA TYR A 267 3.80 -23.37 7.71
C TYR A 267 4.76 -24.19 6.87
N GLU A 268 5.15 -25.36 7.39
CA GLU A 268 5.87 -26.35 6.59
C GLU A 268 5.02 -26.72 5.36
N GLU A 269 5.64 -26.74 4.19
CA GLU A 269 5.01 -27.05 2.90
C GLU A 269 3.70 -26.23 2.63
N GLY A 270 3.64 -24.95 3.10
CA GLY A 270 2.48 -24.10 2.87
C GLY A 270 1.22 -24.55 3.62
N GLY A 271 1.33 -25.25 4.73
CA GLY A 271 0.22 -25.69 5.57
C GLY A 271 -0.61 -26.84 5.01
N ARG A 272 -0.17 -27.47 3.92
CA ARG A 272 -0.90 -28.51 3.22
C ARG A 272 -1.27 -29.69 4.11
N GLU A 273 -0.34 -30.20 4.91
CA GLU A 273 -0.60 -31.33 5.80
C GLU A 273 -1.53 -30.94 6.95
N PHE A 274 -1.39 -29.73 7.49
CA PHE A 274 -2.31 -29.22 8.50
C PHE A 274 -3.76 -29.18 7.97
N LEU A 275 -3.98 -28.62 6.78
CA LEU A 275 -5.29 -28.55 6.15
C LEU A 275 -5.86 -29.95 5.85
N ARG A 276 -5.05 -30.90 5.39
CA ARG A 276 -5.48 -32.29 5.17
C ARG A 276 -5.93 -32.95 6.47
N GLN A 277 -5.16 -32.81 7.54
CA GLN A 277 -5.51 -33.35 8.85
C GLN A 277 -6.78 -32.69 9.40
N LEU A 278 -6.92 -31.38 9.27
CA LEU A 278 -8.07 -30.63 9.71
C LEU A 278 -9.35 -31.07 8.99
N TYR A 279 -9.34 -31.02 7.66
CA TYR A 279 -10.52 -31.39 6.85
C TYR A 279 -10.90 -32.86 7.00
N LYS A 280 -9.91 -33.75 7.07
CA LYS A 280 -10.16 -35.16 7.33
C LYS A 280 -10.87 -35.37 8.67
N ARG A 281 -10.36 -34.75 9.74
CA ARG A 281 -10.95 -34.90 11.08
C ARG A 281 -12.35 -34.29 11.18
N ILE A 282 -12.61 -33.16 10.50
CA ILE A 282 -13.97 -32.59 10.41
C ILE A 282 -14.88 -33.55 9.67
N SER A 283 -14.44 -34.13 8.54
CA SER A 283 -15.23 -35.07 7.76
C SER A 283 -15.53 -36.39 8.50
N ASP A 284 -14.61 -36.84 9.35
CA ASP A 284 -14.78 -38.06 10.15
C ASP A 284 -15.60 -37.83 11.43
N ALA A 285 -15.77 -36.55 11.84
CA ALA A 285 -16.49 -36.21 13.08
C ALA A 285 -18.00 -36.24 12.87
N SER A 286 -18.73 -36.86 13.82
CA SER A 286 -20.21 -36.89 13.79
C SER A 286 -20.86 -35.65 14.41
N ASP A 287 -20.08 -34.83 15.10
CA ASP A 287 -20.50 -33.66 15.86
C ASP A 287 -20.06 -32.33 15.18
N LEU A 288 -19.40 -32.38 14.02
CA LEU A 288 -18.93 -31.20 13.29
C LEU A 288 -19.37 -31.30 11.83
N GLN A 289 -19.69 -30.14 11.26
CA GLN A 289 -19.99 -29.99 9.84
C GLN A 289 -19.31 -28.74 9.28
N ALA A 290 -18.54 -28.90 8.22
CA ALA A 290 -18.02 -27.74 7.45
C ALA A 290 -19.13 -27.27 6.49
N LEU A 291 -19.44 -25.97 6.54
CA LEU A 291 -20.49 -25.33 5.73
C LEU A 291 -19.93 -24.06 5.08
N SER A 292 -20.45 -23.71 3.91
CA SER A 292 -20.34 -22.34 3.44
C SER A 292 -21.18 -21.40 4.32
N VAL A 293 -20.90 -20.09 4.22
CA VAL A 293 -21.64 -19.12 5.04
C VAL A 293 -23.14 -19.14 4.72
N SER A 294 -23.50 -19.16 3.43
CA SER A 294 -24.91 -19.23 3.02
C SER A 294 -25.61 -20.51 3.49
N GLU A 295 -24.94 -21.66 3.49
CA GLU A 295 -25.49 -22.91 4.05
C GLU A 295 -25.67 -22.80 5.54
N ALA A 296 -24.70 -22.28 6.28
CA ALA A 296 -24.81 -22.10 7.72
C ALA A 296 -25.96 -21.17 8.11
N LEU A 297 -26.12 -20.06 7.37
CA LEU A 297 -27.22 -19.11 7.59
C LEU A 297 -28.60 -19.70 7.25
N ALA A 298 -28.69 -20.56 6.23
CA ALA A 298 -29.94 -21.22 5.86
C ALA A 298 -30.37 -22.28 6.87
N GLN A 299 -29.44 -22.95 7.55
CA GLN A 299 -29.71 -24.03 8.51
C GLN A 299 -29.95 -23.52 9.93
N ASN A 300 -29.54 -22.28 10.24
CA ASN A 300 -29.59 -21.75 11.61
C ASN A 300 -30.44 -20.48 11.70
N GLY A 301 -31.17 -20.34 12.81
CA GLY A 301 -31.89 -19.11 13.10
C GLY A 301 -30.94 -17.97 13.44
N ALA A 302 -31.30 -16.74 13.03
CA ALA A 302 -30.50 -15.55 13.27
C ALA A 302 -31.10 -14.68 14.38
N HIS A 303 -30.25 -14.10 15.23
CA HIS A 303 -30.62 -13.10 16.24
C HIS A 303 -30.66 -11.71 15.61
N GLU A 304 -31.70 -10.92 15.90
CA GLU A 304 -31.81 -9.57 15.35
C GLU A 304 -30.92 -8.58 16.10
N ILE A 305 -30.22 -7.72 15.34
CA ILE A 305 -29.53 -6.53 15.84
C ILE A 305 -29.98 -5.32 15.03
N GLY A 306 -30.26 -4.21 15.73
CA GLY A 306 -30.79 -2.98 15.10
C GLY A 306 -29.71 -2.01 14.61
N HIS A 307 -28.44 -2.29 14.90
CA HIS A 307 -27.29 -1.50 14.49
C HIS A 307 -26.04 -2.36 14.49
N ILE A 308 -24.99 -1.88 13.82
CA ILE A 308 -23.64 -2.43 13.93
C ILE A 308 -22.69 -1.29 14.37
N PHE A 309 -21.91 -1.56 15.41
CA PHE A 309 -20.92 -0.59 15.87
C PHE A 309 -19.87 -0.35 14.79
N PRO A 310 -19.52 0.94 14.47
CA PRO A 310 -18.53 1.22 13.46
C PRO A 310 -17.13 0.81 13.93
N GLY A 311 -16.47 -0.04 13.15
CA GLY A 311 -15.12 -0.53 13.47
C GLY A 311 -14.64 -1.57 12.49
N SER A 312 -13.40 -2.01 12.67
CA SER A 312 -12.72 -3.04 11.90
C SER A 312 -12.36 -4.24 12.76
N TRP A 313 -11.73 -5.26 12.19
CA TRP A 313 -11.21 -6.40 12.95
C TRP A 313 -9.98 -6.05 13.81
N ILE A 314 -9.37 -4.87 13.60
CA ILE A 314 -8.25 -4.37 14.39
C ILE A 314 -8.80 -3.43 15.46
N GLY A 315 -8.84 -3.87 16.70
CA GLY A 315 -9.26 -3.06 17.86
C GLY A 315 -10.69 -2.53 17.85
N ALA A 316 -11.55 -2.98 16.91
CA ALA A 316 -12.89 -2.46 16.68
C ALA A 316 -12.92 -0.92 16.52
N ASN A 317 -11.91 -0.36 15.83
CA ASN A 317 -11.78 1.03 15.46
C ASN A 317 -11.19 1.18 14.04
N PHE A 318 -10.74 2.38 13.67
CA PHE A 318 -10.14 2.68 12.36
C PHE A 318 -8.75 3.30 12.47
N ASP A 319 -8.10 3.22 13.62
CA ASP A 319 -6.88 3.98 13.95
C ASP A 319 -5.71 3.71 13.00
N VAL A 320 -5.64 2.52 12.40
CA VAL A 320 -4.61 2.15 11.40
C VAL A 320 -4.72 2.96 10.10
N TRP A 321 -5.91 3.52 9.79
CA TRP A 321 -6.18 4.18 8.51
C TRP A 321 -6.53 5.65 8.63
N ILE A 322 -6.69 6.17 9.85
CA ILE A 322 -7.05 7.57 10.10
C ILE A 322 -6.69 7.95 11.54
N GLY A 323 -6.12 9.11 11.72
CA GLY A 323 -5.80 9.64 13.05
C GLY A 323 -4.34 10.04 13.19
N ALA A 324 -3.42 9.28 12.62
CA ALA A 324 -2.02 9.70 12.55
C ALA A 324 -1.86 10.91 11.60
N GLU A 325 -0.82 11.70 11.80
CA GLU A 325 -0.62 12.93 11.02
C GLU A 325 -0.45 12.63 9.52
N GLU A 326 0.33 11.59 9.19
CA GLU A 326 0.56 11.16 7.81
C GLU A 326 -0.75 10.71 7.14
N ASP A 327 -1.56 9.91 7.84
CA ASP A 327 -2.88 9.49 7.35
C ASP A 327 -3.80 10.66 7.11
N ASN A 328 -3.88 11.58 8.08
CA ASN A 328 -4.75 12.74 7.98
C ASN A 328 -4.33 13.68 6.83
N GLN A 329 -3.03 13.77 6.55
CA GLN A 329 -2.52 14.49 5.38
C GLN A 329 -2.92 13.77 4.09
N ALA A 330 -2.82 12.43 4.04
CA ALA A 330 -3.25 11.63 2.88
C ALA A 330 -4.75 11.81 2.60
N TRP A 331 -5.59 11.73 3.63
CA TRP A 331 -7.04 12.00 3.52
C TRP A 331 -7.35 13.41 3.03
N ASN A 332 -6.64 14.43 3.49
CA ASN A 332 -6.81 15.82 3.03
C ASN A 332 -6.47 15.97 1.55
N LEU A 333 -5.39 15.32 1.08
CA LEU A 333 -5.03 15.33 -0.35
C LEU A 333 -6.03 14.57 -1.21
N LEU A 334 -6.52 13.43 -0.72
CA LEU A 334 -7.58 12.66 -1.38
C LEU A 334 -8.88 13.49 -1.49
N LEU A 335 -9.29 14.17 -0.42
CA LEU A 335 -10.44 15.06 -0.44
C LEU A 335 -10.31 16.16 -1.50
N ARG A 336 -9.17 16.84 -1.53
CA ARG A 336 -8.90 17.90 -2.53
C ARG A 336 -8.96 17.39 -3.97
N ALA A 337 -8.41 16.19 -4.22
CA ALA A 337 -8.48 15.55 -5.53
C ALA A 337 -9.94 15.19 -5.90
N ARG A 338 -10.72 14.72 -4.93
CA ARG A 338 -12.13 14.36 -5.12
C ARG A 338 -12.99 15.61 -5.39
N GLU A 339 -12.72 16.71 -4.69
CA GLU A 339 -13.36 18.01 -4.94
C GLU A 339 -12.99 18.58 -6.31
N ALA A 340 -11.71 18.49 -6.70
CA ALA A 340 -11.26 18.90 -8.04
C ALA A 340 -11.96 18.10 -9.14
N TYR A 341 -12.17 16.79 -8.92
CA TYR A 341 -12.96 15.96 -9.83
C TYR A 341 -14.39 16.46 -9.95
N GLU A 342 -15.09 16.73 -8.84
CA GLU A 342 -16.46 17.27 -8.88
C GLU A 342 -16.55 18.57 -9.65
N ALA A 343 -15.58 19.47 -9.47
CA ALA A 343 -15.56 20.76 -10.15
C ALA A 343 -15.18 20.66 -11.64
N GLY A 344 -14.34 19.69 -12.02
CA GLY A 344 -13.76 19.59 -13.36
C GLY A 344 -14.37 18.53 -14.28
N LYS A 345 -15.06 17.52 -13.74
CA LYS A 345 -15.50 16.31 -14.45
C LYS A 345 -16.37 16.53 -15.70
N ASP A 346 -17.08 17.64 -15.77
CA ASP A 346 -17.98 17.94 -16.89
C ASP A 346 -17.31 18.84 -17.96
N ASN A 347 -16.07 19.27 -17.73
CA ASN A 347 -15.28 20.09 -18.65
C ASN A 347 -14.32 19.26 -19.53
N VAL A 348 -14.25 17.94 -19.31
CA VAL A 348 -13.33 17.03 -19.99
C VAL A 348 -14.09 15.95 -20.77
N SER A 349 -13.37 15.19 -21.61
CA SER A 349 -13.98 14.10 -22.36
C SER A 349 -14.49 12.99 -21.42
N PRO A 350 -15.50 12.17 -21.85
CA PRO A 350 -15.97 11.03 -21.05
C PRO A 350 -14.86 10.05 -20.66
N ALA A 351 -13.88 9.86 -21.53
CA ALA A 351 -12.73 8.98 -21.24
C ALA A 351 -11.82 9.57 -20.15
N ALA A 352 -11.53 10.87 -20.21
CA ALA A 352 -10.74 11.57 -19.20
C ALA A 352 -11.46 11.61 -17.84
N LYS A 353 -12.77 11.86 -17.86
CA LYS A 353 -13.62 11.77 -16.66
C LYS A 353 -13.57 10.39 -16.01
N ALA A 354 -13.72 9.33 -16.80
CA ALA A 354 -13.65 7.96 -16.31
C ALA A 354 -12.25 7.63 -15.73
N MET A 355 -11.18 8.07 -16.40
CA MET A 355 -9.81 7.89 -15.92
C MET A 355 -9.56 8.64 -14.61
N ALA A 356 -9.98 9.91 -14.51
CA ALA A 356 -9.84 10.68 -13.27
C ALA A 356 -10.56 10.01 -12.09
N PHE A 357 -11.77 9.48 -12.33
CA PHE A 357 -12.53 8.80 -11.29
C PHE A 357 -11.90 7.47 -10.88
N GLU A 358 -11.36 6.72 -11.84
CA GLU A 358 -10.63 5.48 -11.55
C GLU A 358 -9.41 5.73 -10.66
N GLU A 359 -8.64 6.79 -10.92
CA GLU A 359 -7.49 7.18 -10.10
C GLU A 359 -7.91 7.54 -8.66
N ILE A 360 -9.09 8.17 -8.47
CA ILE A 360 -9.66 8.41 -7.15
C ILE A 360 -9.99 7.10 -6.45
N LEU A 361 -10.68 6.18 -7.13
CA LEU A 361 -11.04 4.89 -6.54
C LEU A 361 -9.81 4.07 -6.12
N ILE A 362 -8.72 4.12 -6.90
CA ILE A 362 -7.44 3.51 -6.54
C ILE A 362 -6.85 4.17 -5.29
N ALA A 363 -6.84 5.50 -5.24
CA ALA A 363 -6.29 6.24 -4.10
C ALA A 363 -7.09 6.08 -2.80
N GLN A 364 -8.34 5.60 -2.86
CA GLN A 364 -9.17 5.28 -1.70
C GLN A 364 -8.81 3.93 -1.04
N GLY A 365 -7.95 3.12 -1.67
CA GLY A 365 -7.53 1.83 -1.12
C GLY A 365 -6.90 1.96 0.26
N SER A 366 -7.17 1.01 1.14
CA SER A 366 -6.67 1.03 2.52
C SER A 366 -5.16 0.79 2.64
N ASP A 367 -4.56 0.15 1.64
CA ASP A 367 -3.13 -0.19 1.63
C ASP A 367 -2.22 1.04 1.73
N TRP A 368 -2.66 2.20 1.26
CA TRP A 368 -1.87 3.43 1.37
C TRP A 368 -1.68 3.84 2.82
N CYS A 369 -2.79 3.98 3.57
CA CYS A 369 -2.77 4.36 4.98
C CYS A 369 -2.18 3.26 5.87
N TRP A 370 -2.22 1.99 5.46
CA TRP A 370 -1.52 0.92 6.18
C TRP A 370 -0.02 1.19 6.37
N TRP A 371 0.60 1.91 5.44
CA TRP A 371 2.02 2.25 5.46
C TRP A 371 2.33 3.69 5.90
N TYR A 372 1.30 4.52 6.11
CA TYR A 372 1.43 5.80 6.81
C TYR A 372 1.38 5.54 8.33
N GLY A 373 1.39 6.49 9.16
CA GLY A 373 1.30 6.27 10.60
C GLY A 373 2.45 5.46 11.24
N PRO A 374 2.41 5.26 12.55
CA PRO A 374 3.48 4.62 13.32
C PRO A 374 3.35 3.09 13.45
N GLU A 375 2.23 2.50 13.05
CA GLU A 375 1.87 1.10 13.36
C GLU A 375 2.69 0.11 12.55
N HIS A 376 3.03 0.45 11.30
CA HIS A 376 3.69 -0.46 10.36
C HIS A 376 4.91 0.18 9.71
N ASP A 377 5.92 -0.62 9.45
CA ASP A 377 7.13 -0.19 8.75
C ASP A 377 7.50 -1.18 7.64
N SER A 378 7.99 -0.64 6.52
CA SER A 378 8.44 -1.42 5.37
C SER A 378 9.51 -0.66 4.61
N ALA A 379 10.45 -1.40 4.03
CA ALA A 379 11.43 -0.84 3.11
C ALA A 379 10.77 -0.19 1.87
N ASN A 380 9.51 -0.50 1.58
CA ASN A 380 8.76 -0.02 0.41
C ASN A 380 7.83 1.18 0.73
N ARG A 381 7.85 1.72 1.94
CA ARG A 381 6.97 2.86 2.31
C ARG A 381 7.13 4.05 1.36
N VAL A 382 8.35 4.33 0.93
CA VAL A 382 8.64 5.44 0.01
C VAL A 382 7.98 5.23 -1.36
N GLU A 383 8.04 4.01 -1.90
CA GLU A 383 7.38 3.68 -3.16
C GLU A 383 5.85 3.75 -3.03
N PHE A 384 5.29 3.27 -1.93
CA PHE A 384 3.85 3.38 -1.67
C PHE A 384 3.42 4.85 -1.61
N ASP A 385 4.14 5.71 -0.90
CA ASP A 385 3.87 7.14 -0.84
C ASP A 385 3.95 7.79 -2.24
N GLN A 386 4.96 7.46 -3.03
CA GLN A 386 5.10 7.97 -4.40
C GLN A 386 3.94 7.53 -5.30
N LEU A 387 3.53 6.27 -5.20
CA LEU A 387 2.40 5.73 -5.98
C LEU A 387 1.09 6.42 -5.59
N PHE A 388 0.80 6.55 -4.30
CA PHE A 388 -0.39 7.26 -3.81
C PHE A 388 -0.47 8.68 -4.35
N ARG A 389 0.60 9.47 -4.16
CA ARG A 389 0.66 10.85 -4.68
C ARG A 389 0.61 10.90 -6.20
N GLY A 390 1.17 9.90 -6.88
CA GLY A 390 1.09 9.73 -8.33
C GLY A 390 -0.35 9.53 -8.82
N HIS A 391 -1.14 8.67 -8.17
CA HIS A 391 -2.56 8.48 -8.47
C HIS A 391 -3.35 9.79 -8.28
N LEU A 392 -3.12 10.50 -7.17
CA LEU A 392 -3.76 11.80 -6.96
C LEU A 392 -3.35 12.83 -8.02
N ALA A 393 -2.08 12.89 -8.40
CA ALA A 393 -1.62 13.78 -9.47
C ALA A 393 -2.25 13.46 -10.83
N ASN A 394 -2.47 12.17 -11.12
CA ASN A 394 -3.15 11.71 -12.33
C ASN A 394 -4.63 12.15 -12.39
N VAL A 395 -5.30 12.30 -11.25
CA VAL A 395 -6.67 12.89 -11.21
C VAL A 395 -6.65 14.27 -11.83
N TYR A 396 -5.77 15.16 -11.36
CA TYR A 396 -5.64 16.53 -11.89
C TYR A 396 -5.25 16.53 -13.37
N LYS A 397 -4.27 15.72 -13.74
CA LYS A 397 -3.82 15.59 -15.15
C LYS A 397 -4.97 15.16 -16.06
N SER A 398 -5.77 14.18 -15.66
CA SER A 398 -6.92 13.71 -16.43
C SER A 398 -8.01 14.78 -16.57
N LEU A 399 -8.10 15.72 -15.62
CA LEU A 399 -8.98 16.87 -15.65
C LEU A 399 -8.39 18.07 -16.38
N GLU A 400 -7.20 17.95 -16.97
CA GLU A 400 -6.43 19.05 -17.57
C GLU A 400 -6.14 20.20 -16.57
N LEU A 401 -6.03 19.87 -15.29
CA LEU A 401 -5.68 20.77 -14.20
C LEU A 401 -4.23 20.56 -13.76
N GLN A 402 -3.64 21.60 -13.18
CA GLN A 402 -2.33 21.48 -12.55
C GLN A 402 -2.46 20.82 -11.18
N PRO A 403 -1.68 19.75 -10.89
CA PRO A 403 -1.66 19.15 -9.56
C PRO A 403 -1.13 20.14 -8.50
N PRO A 404 -1.62 20.07 -7.27
CA PRO A 404 -1.06 20.86 -6.17
C PRO A 404 0.43 20.52 -5.92
N GLU A 405 1.23 21.52 -5.55
CA GLU A 405 2.67 21.34 -5.29
C GLU A 405 2.93 20.35 -4.16
N GLU A 406 2.05 20.27 -3.18
CA GLU A 406 2.14 19.34 -2.05
C GLU A 406 2.29 17.89 -2.49
N LEU A 407 1.76 17.53 -3.67
CA LEU A 407 1.94 16.18 -4.24
C LEU A 407 3.39 15.88 -4.70
N SER A 408 4.27 16.90 -4.76
CA SER A 408 5.71 16.70 -5.00
C SER A 408 6.48 16.24 -3.76
N ARG A 409 5.89 16.37 -2.56
CA ARG A 409 6.53 16.11 -1.27
C ARG A 409 6.03 14.82 -0.67
N THR A 410 6.94 14.09 0.01
CA THR A 410 6.55 12.91 0.77
C THR A 410 5.67 13.27 1.95
N LEU A 411 4.67 12.41 2.23
CA LEU A 411 3.86 12.49 3.44
C LEU A 411 4.53 11.80 4.63
N LEU A 412 5.52 10.92 4.37
CA LEU A 412 6.20 10.15 5.40
C LEU A 412 7.05 11.04 6.30
N HIS A 413 6.90 10.89 7.60
CA HIS A 413 7.83 11.43 8.60
C HIS A 413 9.10 10.57 8.60
N LEU A 414 9.95 10.80 7.62
CA LEU A 414 11.23 10.12 7.54
C LEU A 414 12.14 10.71 8.63
N THR A 415 12.67 9.88 9.52
CA THR A 415 13.85 10.25 10.31
C THR A 415 15.03 10.24 9.34
N VAL A 416 15.13 11.32 8.56
CA VAL A 416 16.16 11.45 7.55
C VAL A 416 17.40 11.98 8.26
N THR A 417 18.45 11.19 8.27
CA THR A 417 19.80 11.72 8.28
C THR A 417 20.09 12.20 6.86
N ASP A 418 19.40 13.23 6.41
CA ASP A 418 19.78 13.91 5.19
C ASP A 418 21.19 14.46 5.41
N LEU A 419 22.11 14.05 4.58
CA LEU A 419 23.43 14.67 4.52
C LEU A 419 23.25 16.08 3.93
N HIS A 420 22.98 17.02 4.80
CA HIS A 420 22.79 18.40 4.46
C HIS A 420 23.94 19.22 5.01
N ASP A 421 24.81 19.67 4.11
CA ASP A 421 25.88 20.60 4.40
C ASP A 421 25.42 22.01 4.04
N LYS A 422 25.44 22.94 4.98
CA LYS A 422 25.13 24.36 4.72
C LYS A 422 26.25 25.03 3.91
N PRO A 423 25.95 26.08 3.13
CA PRO A 423 26.98 26.85 2.44
C PRO A 423 28.02 27.37 3.42
N THR A 424 29.30 27.26 3.03
CA THR A 424 30.45 27.70 3.85
C THR A 424 31.10 28.96 3.28
N GLY A 425 30.70 29.41 2.10
CA GLY A 425 31.25 30.60 1.47
C GLY A 425 30.39 31.10 0.29
N ARG A 426 30.74 32.26 -0.23
CA ARG A 426 30.12 32.77 -1.46
C ARG A 426 30.59 31.98 -2.68
N ILE A 427 29.70 31.75 -3.60
CA ILE A 427 29.99 31.11 -4.89
C ILE A 427 29.54 32.01 -6.04
N LYS A 428 30.19 31.87 -7.20
CA LYS A 428 29.80 32.53 -8.43
C LYS A 428 30.07 31.61 -9.62
N PRO A 429 29.27 30.55 -9.77
CA PRO A 429 29.43 29.58 -10.85
C PRO A 429 29.09 30.19 -12.22
N THR A 430 29.62 29.61 -13.27
CA THR A 430 29.20 29.88 -14.65
C THR A 430 28.00 28.99 -14.96
N ILE A 431 26.86 29.57 -15.34
CA ILE A 431 25.62 28.80 -15.61
C ILE A 431 25.68 28.31 -17.06
N ASP A 432 26.32 27.18 -17.29
CA ASP A 432 26.48 26.55 -18.61
C ASP A 432 26.02 25.08 -18.69
N GLY A 433 25.55 24.51 -17.59
CA GLY A 433 25.09 23.13 -17.50
C GLY A 433 26.22 22.11 -17.35
N MET A 434 27.43 22.54 -17.04
CA MET A 434 28.61 21.69 -16.87
C MET A 434 29.45 22.15 -15.67
N VAL A 435 30.17 21.21 -15.05
CA VAL A 435 31.18 21.57 -14.06
C VAL A 435 32.48 21.90 -14.79
N SER A 436 32.70 23.18 -15.02
CA SER A 436 33.88 23.66 -15.76
C SER A 436 35.18 23.62 -14.93
N SER A 437 35.07 23.66 -13.59
CA SER A 437 36.19 23.65 -12.65
C SER A 437 35.79 22.96 -11.34
N TYR A 438 36.76 22.28 -10.72
CA TYR A 438 36.56 21.69 -9.37
C TYR A 438 36.17 22.75 -8.32
N PHE A 439 36.62 23.98 -8.48
CA PHE A 439 36.39 25.09 -7.53
C PHE A 439 35.08 25.85 -7.74
N GLU A 440 34.36 25.57 -8.82
CA GLU A 440 33.21 26.35 -9.25
C GLU A 440 32.08 26.36 -8.24
N TRP A 441 31.82 25.21 -7.62
CA TRP A 441 30.80 25.00 -6.58
C TRP A 441 31.41 24.80 -5.18
N LEU A 442 32.70 25.10 -5.02
CA LEU A 442 33.37 25.01 -3.72
C LEU A 442 32.81 26.08 -2.77
N GLY A 443 32.37 25.68 -1.60
CA GLY A 443 31.69 26.54 -0.60
C GLY A 443 30.17 26.55 -0.71
N SER A 444 29.59 25.89 -1.72
CA SER A 444 28.15 25.69 -1.79
C SER A 444 27.62 24.76 -0.66
N GLY A 445 26.39 24.96 -0.25
CA GLY A 445 25.63 23.96 0.49
C GLY A 445 25.31 22.76 -0.43
N ASN A 446 25.18 21.60 0.17
CA ASN A 446 24.83 20.38 -0.55
C ASN A 446 23.76 19.60 0.21
N TYR A 447 22.68 19.28 -0.47
CA TYR A 447 21.61 18.41 0.03
C TYR A 447 21.58 17.15 -0.82
N ARG A 448 21.81 15.99 -0.20
CA ARG A 448 21.79 14.69 -0.87
C ARG A 448 20.57 13.92 -0.47
N LEU A 449 19.88 13.37 -1.48
CA LEU A 449 18.77 12.46 -1.29
C LEU A 449 19.31 11.05 -1.08
N GLU A 450 19.04 10.43 0.08
CA GLU A 450 19.44 9.04 0.32
C GLU A 450 18.66 8.08 -0.60
N GLU A 451 19.40 7.20 -1.30
CA GLU A 451 18.83 6.04 -1.97
C GLU A 451 18.51 4.97 -0.93
N ARG A 452 17.26 4.86 -0.50
CA ARG A 452 16.79 3.67 0.19
C ARG A 452 16.30 2.68 -0.85
N SER A 453 17.07 1.62 -1.09
CA SER A 453 16.68 0.55 -1.99
C SER A 453 15.71 -0.41 -1.30
N GLY A 454 14.44 -0.37 -1.66
CA GLY A 454 13.49 -1.45 -1.40
C GLY A 454 13.74 -2.66 -2.32
N ALA A 455 13.44 -3.87 -1.84
CA ALA A 455 13.80 -5.13 -2.50
C ALA A 455 13.09 -5.43 -3.84
N MET A 456 12.13 -4.63 -4.28
CA MET A 456 11.25 -5.01 -5.40
C MET A 456 11.09 -4.01 -6.56
N HIS A 457 11.70 -2.95 -6.70
CA HIS A 457 11.80 -1.98 -7.80
C HIS A 457 12.16 -0.62 -7.22
N SER A 458 13.44 -0.30 -7.21
CA SER A 458 13.88 1.07 -6.94
C SER A 458 13.54 1.92 -8.16
N GLN A 459 12.45 2.67 -8.15
CA GLN A 459 12.44 3.89 -8.91
C GLN A 459 13.40 4.84 -8.20
N ARG A 460 14.60 4.99 -8.78
CA ARG A 460 15.58 5.95 -8.32
C ARG A 460 14.94 7.33 -8.36
N ASN A 461 15.08 8.07 -7.26
CA ASN A 461 14.74 9.48 -7.26
C ASN A 461 15.41 10.13 -8.48
N ILE A 462 14.70 10.93 -9.24
CA ILE A 462 15.27 11.57 -10.44
C ILE A 462 16.47 12.45 -10.08
N ILE A 463 16.46 13.09 -8.89
CA ILE A 463 17.51 13.95 -8.36
C ILE A 463 18.44 13.13 -7.47
N GLN A 464 19.76 13.28 -7.70
CA GLN A 464 20.81 12.75 -6.83
C GLN A 464 21.17 13.73 -5.70
N SER A 465 21.37 15.02 -6.06
CA SER A 465 21.70 16.06 -5.10
C SER A 465 21.30 17.45 -5.58
N LEU A 466 21.11 18.38 -4.64
CA LEU A 466 21.01 19.81 -4.87
C LEU A 466 22.22 20.49 -4.23
N SER A 467 23.03 21.20 -5.04
CA SER A 467 23.99 22.18 -4.53
C SER A 467 23.42 23.58 -4.66
N TYR A 468 23.64 24.43 -3.65
CA TYR A 468 23.10 25.79 -3.64
C TYR A 468 24.03 26.77 -2.92
N GLY A 469 23.94 28.04 -3.29
CA GLY A 469 24.75 29.08 -2.67
C GLY A 469 24.47 30.47 -3.24
N THR A 470 25.22 31.47 -2.82
CA THR A 470 25.00 32.88 -3.21
C THR A 470 26.29 33.63 -3.42
N ASP A 471 26.22 34.65 -4.27
CA ASP A 471 27.23 35.71 -4.38
C ASP A 471 26.84 36.99 -3.59
N GLY A 472 25.74 36.92 -2.83
CA GLY A 472 25.13 38.04 -2.10
C GLY A 472 24.11 38.84 -2.94
N GLN A 473 23.92 38.52 -4.24
CA GLN A 473 22.93 39.13 -5.12
C GLN A 473 22.03 38.11 -5.79
N HIS A 474 22.51 36.86 -5.97
CA HIS A 474 21.80 35.77 -6.64
C HIS A 474 21.79 34.55 -5.75
N LEU A 475 20.72 33.77 -5.86
CA LEU A 475 20.68 32.36 -5.46
C LEU A 475 21.09 31.53 -6.66
N PHE A 476 22.13 30.69 -6.49
CA PHE A 476 22.56 29.70 -7.47
C PHE A 476 22.09 28.31 -7.05
N LEU A 477 21.57 27.57 -8.02
CA LEU A 477 21.09 26.18 -7.82
C LEU A 477 21.77 25.29 -8.87
N ARG A 478 22.20 24.10 -8.42
CA ARG A 478 22.67 23.00 -9.25
C ARG A 478 21.97 21.72 -8.85
N LEU A 479 21.36 21.04 -9.81
CA LEU A 479 20.80 19.71 -9.65
C LEU A 479 21.65 18.68 -10.39
N ASP A 480 22.08 17.66 -9.66
CA ASP A 480 22.66 16.45 -10.22
C ASP A 480 21.56 15.39 -10.33
N PHE A 481 21.50 14.66 -11.44
CA PHE A 481 20.47 13.66 -11.73
C PHE A 481 21.08 12.26 -11.83
N HIS A 482 20.33 11.24 -11.48
CA HIS A 482 20.73 9.85 -11.75
C HIS A 482 20.66 9.51 -13.23
N GLU A 483 19.62 9.99 -13.91
CA GLU A 483 19.48 9.95 -15.37
C GLU A 483 19.08 11.33 -15.85
N LEU A 484 19.79 11.83 -16.85
CA LEU A 484 19.58 13.19 -17.33
C LEU A 484 18.20 13.31 -17.99
N PRO A 485 17.32 14.20 -17.51
CA PRO A 485 16.01 14.42 -18.14
C PRO A 485 16.13 15.24 -19.42
N VAL A 486 15.07 15.22 -20.24
CA VAL A 486 14.97 16.11 -21.42
C VAL A 486 14.57 17.50 -20.96
N ALA A 487 15.37 18.52 -21.24
CA ALA A 487 15.15 19.90 -20.77
C ALA A 487 13.73 20.44 -21.09
N ALA A 488 13.19 20.14 -22.27
CA ALA A 488 11.89 20.62 -22.72
C ALA A 488 10.70 20.03 -21.93
N SER A 489 10.91 18.91 -21.22
CA SER A 489 9.87 18.26 -20.41
C SER A 489 9.99 18.58 -18.92
N LEU A 490 10.98 19.40 -18.54
CA LEU A 490 11.30 19.70 -17.16
C LEU A 490 10.86 21.11 -16.79
N GLU A 491 10.21 21.25 -15.66
CA GLU A 491 9.85 22.51 -15.02
C GLU A 491 10.33 22.46 -13.56
N LEU A 492 10.79 23.59 -13.04
CA LEU A 492 11.17 23.74 -11.65
C LEU A 492 10.24 24.75 -10.99
N HIS A 493 9.78 24.47 -9.78
CA HIS A 493 9.08 25.44 -8.98
C HIS A 493 9.93 25.78 -7.76
N LEU A 494 10.35 27.02 -7.68
CA LEU A 494 11.13 27.58 -6.59
C LEU A 494 10.23 28.42 -5.70
N LYS A 495 10.06 28.01 -4.46
CA LYS A 495 9.21 28.68 -3.48
C LYS A 495 10.05 29.29 -2.36
N THR A 496 9.80 30.53 -2.03
CA THR A 496 10.26 31.21 -0.81
C THR A 496 9.08 31.55 0.08
N GLU A 497 9.32 32.14 1.25
CA GLU A 497 8.23 32.61 2.13
C GLU A 497 7.33 33.67 1.45
N SER A 498 7.82 34.37 0.44
CA SER A 498 7.16 35.51 -0.17
C SER A 498 6.76 35.30 -1.65
N VAL A 499 7.42 34.39 -2.35
CA VAL A 499 7.30 34.27 -3.83
C VAL A 499 7.35 32.80 -4.23
N GLU A 500 6.59 32.45 -5.25
CA GLU A 500 6.66 31.17 -5.93
C GLU A 500 6.91 31.43 -7.43
N LEU A 501 7.98 30.82 -7.97
CA LEU A 501 8.41 30.97 -9.35
C LEU A 501 8.33 29.66 -10.11
N GLU A 502 7.64 29.67 -11.23
CA GLU A 502 7.69 28.60 -12.22
C GLU A 502 8.86 28.87 -13.19
N ILE A 503 9.72 27.87 -13.34
CA ILE A 503 10.99 27.99 -14.05
C ILE A 503 10.99 26.96 -15.18
N THR A 504 10.93 27.45 -16.41
CA THR A 504 11.00 26.63 -17.62
C THR A 504 12.44 26.55 -18.14
N SER A 505 12.67 25.73 -19.16
CA SER A 505 13.98 25.50 -19.78
C SER A 505 14.68 26.77 -20.34
N SER A 506 13.98 27.88 -20.44
CA SER A 506 14.59 29.18 -20.81
C SER A 506 15.33 29.87 -19.67
N ARG A 507 15.20 29.38 -18.44
CA ARG A 507 15.77 29.99 -17.22
C ARG A 507 16.80 29.13 -16.51
N PHE A 508 17.15 27.96 -17.06
CA PHE A 508 18.23 27.10 -16.58
C PHE A 508 19.04 26.54 -17.75
N CYS A 509 20.27 26.14 -17.47
CA CYS A 509 21.10 25.38 -18.39
C CYS A 509 21.12 23.91 -17.98
N LEU A 510 20.92 23.01 -18.94
CA LEU A 510 20.95 21.55 -18.71
C LEU A 510 21.78 20.90 -19.83
N GLU A 511 22.98 20.44 -19.48
CA GLU A 511 23.88 19.67 -20.36
C GLU A 511 24.28 18.34 -19.68
N ARG A 512 25.08 18.40 -18.62
CA ARG A 512 25.45 17.28 -17.74
C ARG A 512 24.84 17.40 -16.35
N ILE A 513 24.62 18.63 -15.94
CA ILE A 513 23.94 19.03 -14.70
C ILE A 513 22.94 20.12 -15.06
N LEU A 514 21.94 20.34 -14.18
CA LEU A 514 21.11 21.52 -14.33
C LEU A 514 21.66 22.64 -13.45
N GLU A 515 21.81 23.83 -14.03
CA GLU A 515 22.23 25.02 -13.32
C GLU A 515 21.29 26.18 -13.58
N ALA A 516 21.03 26.97 -12.53
CA ALA A 516 20.17 28.15 -12.58
C ALA A 516 20.66 29.24 -11.62
N ALA A 517 20.37 30.50 -11.95
CA ALA A 517 20.67 31.66 -11.12
C ALA A 517 19.45 32.58 -11.05
N PHE A 518 19.10 33.02 -9.84
CA PHE A 518 17.95 33.87 -9.57
C PHE A 518 18.36 35.09 -8.76
N PRO A 519 18.10 36.32 -9.22
CA PRO A 519 18.32 37.51 -8.40
C PRO A 519 17.52 37.43 -7.07
N LEU A 520 18.15 37.64 -5.93
CA LEU A 520 17.51 37.58 -4.63
C LEU A 520 16.28 38.49 -4.53
N ARG A 521 16.31 39.67 -5.17
CA ARG A 521 15.16 40.57 -5.24
C ARG A 521 13.95 39.98 -5.94
N GLU A 522 14.14 39.10 -6.92
CA GLU A 522 13.04 38.38 -7.61
C GLU A 522 12.41 37.35 -6.70
N LEU A 523 13.15 36.85 -5.72
CA LEU A 523 12.72 35.91 -4.70
C LEU A 523 12.09 36.57 -3.48
N GLY A 524 11.91 37.90 -3.53
CA GLY A 524 11.38 38.70 -2.41
C GLY A 524 12.35 38.87 -1.25
N VAL A 525 13.66 38.59 -1.44
CA VAL A 525 14.71 38.63 -0.41
C VAL A 525 15.59 39.87 -0.62
N GLN A 526 15.81 40.64 0.43
CA GLN A 526 16.73 41.76 0.40
C GLN A 526 18.18 41.26 0.61
N PRO A 527 19.19 41.90 -0.04
CA PRO A 527 20.59 41.58 0.24
C PRO A 527 20.91 41.72 1.72
N GLY A 528 21.41 40.66 2.35
CA GLY A 528 21.71 40.61 3.77
C GLY A 528 20.67 39.86 4.62
N ASP A 529 19.47 39.60 4.10
CA ASP A 529 18.48 38.78 4.78
C ASP A 529 18.71 37.30 4.49
N PRO A 530 18.41 36.37 5.41
CA PRO A 530 18.46 34.96 5.15
C PRO A 530 17.40 34.58 4.11
N VAL A 531 17.76 33.64 3.23
CA VAL A 531 16.83 33.06 2.27
C VAL A 531 16.36 31.69 2.75
N ARG A 532 15.04 31.48 2.79
CA ARG A 532 14.43 30.17 3.01
C ARG A 532 13.68 29.77 1.75
N PHE A 533 14.00 28.60 1.23
CA PHE A 533 13.42 28.15 -0.04
C PHE A 533 13.16 26.65 -0.07
N GLN A 534 12.31 26.26 -1.00
CA GLN A 534 11.99 24.90 -1.39
C GLN A 534 12.05 24.84 -2.91
N LEU A 535 12.48 23.70 -3.46
CA LEU A 535 12.51 23.46 -4.89
C LEU A 535 11.71 22.18 -5.19
N SER A 536 10.79 22.23 -6.15
CA SER A 536 10.15 21.03 -6.70
C SER A 536 10.49 20.89 -8.19
N VAL A 537 10.62 19.64 -8.63
CA VAL A 537 10.92 19.26 -10.01
C VAL A 537 9.70 18.59 -10.60
N TRP A 538 9.30 19.06 -11.76
CA TRP A 538 8.12 18.62 -12.48
C TRP A 538 8.51 18.08 -13.85
N LYS A 539 7.88 16.99 -14.26
CA LYS A 539 8.07 16.39 -15.58
C LYS A 539 6.70 16.16 -16.19
N GLU A 540 6.50 16.69 -17.41
CA GLU A 540 5.21 16.58 -18.11
C GLU A 540 4.02 17.01 -17.24
N LYS A 541 4.18 18.10 -16.49
CA LYS A 541 3.19 18.67 -15.56
C LYS A 541 2.85 17.77 -14.35
N LEU A 542 3.69 16.79 -14.04
CA LEU A 542 3.57 15.98 -12.83
C LEU A 542 4.73 16.29 -11.88
N PRO A 543 4.48 16.52 -10.60
CA PRO A 543 5.52 16.70 -9.61
C PRO A 543 6.25 15.37 -9.38
N VAL A 544 7.56 15.33 -9.64
CA VAL A 544 8.36 14.10 -9.58
C VAL A 544 9.37 14.08 -8.45
N ALA A 545 9.76 15.25 -7.93
CA ALA A 545 10.67 15.35 -6.79
C ALA A 545 10.55 16.70 -6.08
N ALA A 546 10.94 16.77 -4.82
CA ALA A 546 11.07 18.00 -4.05
C ALA A 546 12.34 17.99 -3.18
N VAL A 547 12.94 19.15 -3.00
CA VAL A 547 14.14 19.39 -2.19
C VAL A 547 13.97 20.67 -1.36
N PRO A 548 14.06 20.62 -0.04
CA PRO A 548 14.14 19.41 0.76
C PRO A 548 12.82 18.62 0.68
N GLN A 549 12.84 17.36 1.05
CA GLN A 549 11.61 16.57 1.12
C GLN A 549 10.69 17.08 2.23
N GLN A 550 11.26 17.62 3.29
CA GLN A 550 10.52 18.22 4.41
C GLN A 550 11.18 19.55 4.84
N GLY A 551 10.36 20.48 5.33
CA GLY A 551 10.84 21.76 5.83
C GLY A 551 11.36 22.71 4.72
N TRP A 552 12.35 23.52 5.06
CA TRP A 552 12.93 24.54 4.21
C TRP A 552 14.46 24.45 4.22
N LEU A 553 15.10 24.69 3.07
CA LEU A 553 16.52 25.02 3.04
C LEU A 553 16.70 26.47 3.46
N GLU A 554 17.70 26.73 4.28
CA GLU A 554 18.00 28.06 4.78
C GLU A 554 19.46 28.42 4.49
N MET A 555 19.68 29.63 4.03
CA MET A 555 20.99 30.15 3.67
C MET A 555 21.10 31.62 4.05
N ASP A 556 22.20 32.00 4.71
CA ASP A 556 22.57 33.40 4.92
C ASP A 556 23.06 34.02 3.62
N THR A 557 22.65 35.24 3.35
CA THR A 557 23.15 36.02 2.21
C THR A 557 24.30 36.97 2.58
N ASN A 558 24.60 37.10 3.87
CA ASN A 558 25.74 37.85 4.39
C ASN A 558 27.06 37.10 4.15
N GLU A 559 28.16 37.84 4.14
CA GLU A 559 29.48 37.21 4.18
C GLU A 559 29.65 36.43 5.48
N PRO A 560 30.10 35.16 5.42
CA PRO A 560 30.60 34.50 6.61
C PRO A 560 31.73 35.35 7.17
N GLY A 561 31.55 35.82 8.42
CA GLY A 561 32.61 36.57 9.09
C GLY A 561 33.86 35.72 9.15
N ASP A 562 34.97 36.31 8.67
CA ASP A 562 36.37 35.92 8.80
C ASP A 562 36.68 34.41 8.76
N TRP A 563 37.16 33.94 7.63
CA TRP A 563 37.94 32.72 7.56
C TRP A 563 39.12 32.84 8.52
N PRO A 564 39.38 31.91 9.43
CA PRO A 564 40.67 31.83 10.08
C PRO A 564 41.73 31.58 8.95
N ALA A 565 42.68 32.47 8.85
CA ALA A 565 43.78 32.46 7.91
C ALA A 565 44.64 31.19 8.04
#